data_a7b934e0a04891ef6acb1527a4d423a2
#
_entry.id   a7b934e0a04891ef6acb1527a4d423a2
#
_cell.length_a   1.000
_cell.length_b   1.000
_cell.length_c   1.000
_cell.angle_alpha   90.00
_cell.angle_beta   90.00
_cell.angle_gamma   90.00
#
_symmetry.space_group_name_H-M   'P 1'
#
loop_
_entity.id
_entity.type
_entity.pdbx_description
1 polymer ?
#
loop_
_entity_poly.entity_id
_entity_poly.type
_entity_poly.pdbx_seq_one_letter_code
_entity_poly.pdbx_strand_id
1 'polypeptide(L)'
;FVENYILTTTKKDYGFLINTQIIEKTNQGNTIATSETVIKKNLISRLFTSFSPSPDIVERDGFSVYYSWTRDINPGETLQIEVKTNWLFPLLLILFIVAIVALVRKSTGTHLVLRKRVSFVRAKGGEFALKVSVSAHAKQRVERVNLVDRLPPLVSLHGKFGGEQPTRVDDKNRRIEWNFEKMEAGEVKIVSYIIYSKIGVVGKFALPTATAIFEREEEIQEVQSNMAFFIAEQRKIEE
;
A
#
# COMPACT_ATOMS: atom_id res chain seq x y z
N PHE A 1 -8.91 -71.37 1.86
CA PHE A 1 -7.91 -70.31 1.92
C PHE A 1 -8.62 -69.00 2.11
N VAL A 2 -8.23 -68.24 3.14
CA VAL A 2 -8.71 -66.87 3.41
C VAL A 2 -7.73 -65.95 2.68
N GLU A 3 -8.19 -65.22 1.67
CA GLU A 3 -7.37 -64.24 0.94
C GLU A 3 -7.87 -62.82 1.18
N ASN A 4 -7.03 -62.00 1.79
CA ASN A 4 -7.22 -60.55 1.89
C ASN A 4 -6.44 -59.85 0.80
N TYR A 5 -7.11 -59.32 -0.22
CA TYR A 5 -6.48 -58.62 -1.30
C TYR A 5 -7.22 -57.34 -1.68
N ILE A 6 -6.62 -56.17 -1.41
CA ILE A 6 -7.18 -54.87 -1.80
C ILE A 6 -6.39 -54.30 -2.99
N LEU A 7 -7.04 -54.17 -4.13
CA LEU A 7 -6.48 -53.46 -5.26
C LEU A 7 -6.76 -51.96 -5.10
N THR A 8 -5.68 -51.15 -5.15
CA THR A 8 -5.80 -49.68 -5.08
C THR A 8 -5.49 -49.07 -6.44
N THR A 9 -6.43 -48.36 -7.01
CA THR A 9 -6.26 -47.60 -8.24
C THR A 9 -6.40 -46.09 -7.92
N THR A 10 -5.46 -45.27 -8.38
CA THR A 10 -5.52 -43.83 -8.20
C THR A 10 -5.57 -43.14 -9.55
N LYS A 11 -6.66 -42.45 -9.83
CA LYS A 11 -6.80 -41.57 -11.02
C LYS A 11 -6.61 -40.12 -10.58
N LYS A 12 -5.79 -39.37 -11.29
CA LYS A 12 -5.57 -37.95 -11.06
C LYS A 12 -5.92 -37.18 -12.33
N ASP A 13 -6.82 -36.24 -12.22
CA ASP A 13 -7.13 -35.29 -13.27
C ASP A 13 -6.62 -33.91 -12.84
N TYR A 14 -5.65 -33.39 -13.60
CA TYR A 14 -5.08 -32.07 -13.41
C TYR A 14 -5.72 -31.10 -14.39
N GLY A 15 -6.95 -30.70 -14.10
CA GLY A 15 -7.57 -29.59 -14.81
C GLY A 15 -6.90 -28.24 -14.50
N PHE A 16 -7.15 -27.26 -15.36
CA PHE A 16 -6.67 -25.89 -15.10
C PHE A 16 -7.36 -25.32 -13.85
N LEU A 17 -6.60 -25.15 -12.76
CA LEU A 17 -7.06 -24.64 -11.45
C LEU A 17 -7.98 -25.56 -10.64
N ILE A 18 -8.46 -26.66 -11.18
CA ILE A 18 -9.26 -27.63 -10.42
C ILE A 18 -8.58 -28.99 -10.57
N ASN A 19 -8.10 -29.52 -9.46
CA ASN A 19 -7.45 -30.82 -9.42
C ASN A 19 -8.37 -31.83 -8.74
N THR A 20 -8.70 -32.91 -9.43
CA THR A 20 -9.48 -33.99 -8.88
C THR A 20 -8.62 -35.24 -8.78
N GLN A 21 -8.59 -35.87 -7.63
CA GLN A 21 -7.96 -37.15 -7.38
C GLN A 21 -9.01 -38.12 -6.91
N ILE A 22 -9.16 -39.23 -7.63
CA ILE A 22 -10.06 -40.32 -7.30
C ILE A 22 -9.21 -41.51 -6.89
N ILE A 23 -9.43 -42.00 -5.66
CA ILE A 23 -8.79 -43.21 -5.12
C ILE A 23 -9.86 -44.26 -5.03
N GLU A 24 -9.70 -45.34 -5.82
CA GLU A 24 -10.59 -46.51 -5.82
C GLU A 24 -9.86 -47.67 -5.14
N LYS A 25 -10.50 -48.28 -4.16
CA LYS A 25 -10.00 -49.47 -3.47
C LYS A 25 -11.04 -50.57 -3.56
N THR A 26 -10.71 -51.64 -4.30
CA THR A 26 -11.58 -52.78 -4.51
C THR A 26 -11.06 -53.98 -3.74
N ASN A 27 -11.93 -54.62 -2.96
CA ASN A 27 -11.61 -55.86 -2.29
C ASN A 27 -11.80 -57.03 -3.27
N GLN A 28 -10.71 -57.57 -3.75
CA GLN A 28 -10.67 -58.75 -4.65
C GLN A 28 -10.49 -60.05 -3.85
N GLY A 29 -10.42 -59.98 -2.54
CA GLY A 29 -10.38 -61.13 -1.66
C GLY A 29 -11.76 -61.80 -1.47
N ASN A 30 -11.80 -62.83 -0.66
CA ASN A 30 -13.02 -63.60 -0.35
C ASN A 30 -13.53 -63.33 1.06
N THR A 31 -12.92 -62.38 1.80
CA THR A 31 -13.29 -61.96 3.17
C THR A 31 -13.39 -60.47 3.26
N ILE A 32 -14.07 -59.95 4.31
CA ILE A 32 -14.13 -58.55 4.60
C ILE A 32 -12.71 -58.04 4.88
N ALA A 33 -12.31 -56.95 4.24
CA ALA A 33 -11.00 -56.35 4.42
C ALA A 33 -11.14 -54.89 4.89
N THR A 34 -10.48 -54.54 5.95
CA THR A 34 -10.42 -53.17 6.43
C THR A 34 -9.40 -52.37 5.61
N SER A 35 -9.86 -51.30 5.00
CA SER A 35 -9.03 -50.40 4.23
C SER A 35 -8.78 -49.09 4.95
N GLU A 36 -7.55 -48.75 5.15
CA GLU A 36 -7.12 -47.46 5.66
C GLU A 36 -6.57 -46.62 4.51
N THR A 37 -6.99 -45.36 4.46
CA THR A 37 -6.49 -44.37 3.46
C THR A 37 -6.15 -43.09 4.18
N VAL A 38 -4.91 -42.61 4.01
CA VAL A 38 -4.43 -41.37 4.58
C VAL A 38 -4.02 -40.41 3.46
N ILE A 39 -4.56 -39.19 3.47
CA ILE A 39 -4.24 -38.16 2.50
C ILE A 39 -3.68 -36.95 3.23
N LYS A 40 -2.49 -36.54 2.81
CA LYS A 40 -1.82 -35.34 3.34
C LYS A 40 -2.13 -34.14 2.47
N LYS A 41 -2.53 -33.04 3.08
CA LYS A 41 -2.68 -31.71 2.46
C LYS A 41 -1.93 -30.64 3.29
N ASN A 42 -1.47 -29.57 2.63
CA ASN A 42 -0.97 -28.41 3.37
C ASN A 42 -2.12 -27.54 3.86
N LEU A 43 -1.84 -26.68 4.84
CA LEU A 43 -2.83 -25.84 5.50
C LEU A 43 -3.57 -24.91 4.52
N ILE A 44 -2.89 -24.42 3.46
CA ILE A 44 -3.50 -23.53 2.46
C ILE A 44 -4.42 -24.32 1.54
N SER A 45 -3.97 -25.43 0.98
CA SER A 45 -4.79 -26.24 0.07
C SER A 45 -6.01 -26.86 0.75
N ARG A 46 -5.94 -27.08 2.07
CA ARG A 46 -7.07 -27.52 2.88
C ARG A 46 -8.31 -26.64 2.71
N LEU A 47 -8.12 -25.31 2.66
CA LEU A 47 -9.21 -24.33 2.58
C LEU A 47 -10.02 -24.45 1.28
N PHE A 48 -9.41 -25.06 0.25
CA PHE A 48 -9.96 -25.16 -1.10
C PHE A 48 -10.14 -26.61 -1.56
N THR A 49 -10.03 -27.56 -0.61
CA THR A 49 -10.18 -28.98 -0.87
C THR A 49 -11.46 -29.52 -0.25
N SER A 50 -12.26 -30.21 -1.05
CA SER A 50 -13.42 -30.98 -0.63
C SER A 50 -13.15 -32.49 -0.78
N PHE A 51 -13.79 -33.25 0.06
CA PHE A 51 -13.65 -34.71 0.11
C PHE A 51 -15.02 -35.37 -0.01
N SER A 52 -15.12 -36.44 -0.74
CA SER A 52 -16.30 -37.30 -0.81
C SER A 52 -15.88 -38.79 -0.81
N PRO A 53 -16.28 -39.57 0.19
CA PRO A 53 -16.97 -39.20 1.43
C PRO A 53 -16.11 -38.34 2.37
N SER A 54 -16.74 -37.76 3.40
CA SER A 54 -16.02 -37.00 4.44
C SER A 54 -15.03 -37.92 5.19
N PRO A 55 -13.86 -37.39 5.59
CA PRO A 55 -12.88 -38.15 6.37
C PRO A 55 -13.44 -38.51 7.77
N ASP A 56 -13.00 -39.63 8.29
CA ASP A 56 -13.37 -40.08 9.63
C ASP A 56 -12.55 -39.36 10.71
N ILE A 57 -11.24 -39.16 10.42
CA ILE A 57 -10.30 -38.51 11.34
C ILE A 57 -9.55 -37.42 10.57
N VAL A 58 -9.37 -36.27 11.21
CA VAL A 58 -8.57 -35.15 10.69
C VAL A 58 -7.55 -34.75 11.74
N GLU A 59 -6.28 -34.97 11.44
CA GLU A 59 -5.17 -34.62 12.34
C GLU A 59 -4.31 -33.53 11.73
N ARG A 60 -3.78 -32.65 12.57
CA ARG A 60 -2.86 -31.60 12.16
C ARG A 60 -1.51 -31.76 12.79
N ASP A 61 -0.49 -31.71 11.96
CA ASP A 61 0.91 -31.65 12.39
C ASP A 61 1.60 -30.46 11.68
N GLY A 62 1.81 -29.39 12.42
CA GLY A 62 2.40 -28.15 11.92
C GLY A 62 1.61 -27.55 10.75
N PHE A 63 2.22 -27.48 9.56
CA PHE A 63 1.62 -26.99 8.31
C PHE A 63 0.95 -28.08 7.48
N SER A 64 0.94 -29.32 7.96
CA SER A 64 0.33 -30.47 7.29
C SER A 64 -0.93 -30.88 7.99
N VAL A 65 -1.92 -31.32 7.20
CA VAL A 65 -3.18 -31.88 7.69
C VAL A 65 -3.37 -33.23 7.04
N TYR A 66 -3.62 -34.22 7.88
CA TYR A 66 -3.82 -35.61 7.49
C TYR A 66 -5.31 -35.95 7.61
N TYR A 67 -5.84 -36.53 6.56
CA TYR A 67 -7.23 -36.97 6.47
C TYR A 67 -7.23 -38.48 6.34
N SER A 68 -7.89 -39.16 7.25
CA SER A 68 -7.93 -40.61 7.31
C SER A 68 -9.33 -41.15 7.13
N TRP A 69 -9.46 -42.22 6.37
CA TRP A 69 -10.66 -43.01 6.16
C TRP A 69 -10.35 -44.44 6.56
N THR A 70 -11.19 -45.02 7.43
CA THR A 70 -11.14 -46.42 7.78
C THR A 70 -12.48 -47.04 7.44
N ARG A 71 -12.51 -47.96 6.49
CA ARG A 71 -13.73 -48.63 5.99
C ARG A 71 -13.49 -50.09 5.81
N ASP A 72 -14.49 -50.87 6.23
CA ASP A 72 -14.57 -52.31 5.91
C ASP A 72 -15.19 -52.43 4.56
N ILE A 73 -14.51 -53.18 3.64
CA ILE A 73 -14.93 -53.40 2.26
C ILE A 73 -15.27 -54.87 2.11
N ASN A 74 -16.49 -55.16 1.70
CA ASN A 74 -16.94 -56.55 1.43
C ASN A 74 -16.25 -57.09 0.17
N PRO A 75 -16.18 -58.45 0.01
CA PRO A 75 -15.67 -59.04 -1.22
C PRO A 75 -16.40 -58.51 -2.45
N GLY A 76 -15.63 -58.05 -3.45
CA GLY A 76 -16.15 -57.46 -4.67
C GLY A 76 -16.61 -55.99 -4.56
N GLU A 77 -16.64 -55.41 -3.37
CA GLU A 77 -17.02 -53.99 -3.18
C GLU A 77 -15.87 -53.04 -3.46
N THR A 78 -16.21 -51.84 -3.95
CA THR A 78 -15.25 -50.77 -4.22
C THR A 78 -15.53 -49.54 -3.39
N LEU A 79 -14.57 -49.09 -2.61
CA LEU A 79 -14.56 -47.78 -1.92
C LEU A 79 -13.94 -46.75 -2.85
N GLN A 80 -14.70 -45.70 -3.12
CA GLN A 80 -14.22 -44.53 -3.90
C GLN A 80 -14.09 -43.32 -3.01
N ILE A 81 -12.90 -42.70 -3.02
CA ILE A 81 -12.63 -41.43 -2.31
C ILE A 81 -12.25 -40.37 -3.34
N GLU A 82 -13.07 -39.38 -3.48
CA GLU A 82 -12.81 -38.20 -4.33
C GLU A 82 -12.25 -37.03 -3.53
N VAL A 83 -11.15 -36.49 -4.00
CA VAL A 83 -10.46 -35.31 -3.43
C VAL A 83 -10.39 -34.24 -4.48
N LYS A 84 -11.17 -33.17 -4.32
CA LYS A 84 -11.25 -32.07 -5.27
C LYS A 84 -10.67 -30.81 -4.66
N THR A 85 -9.58 -30.29 -5.22
CA THR A 85 -8.95 -29.03 -4.82
C THR A 85 -9.23 -27.97 -5.87
N ASN A 86 -9.93 -26.91 -5.48
CA ASN A 86 -10.36 -25.81 -6.36
C ASN A 86 -9.52 -24.55 -6.12
N TRP A 87 -8.54 -24.28 -6.99
CA TRP A 87 -7.69 -23.09 -6.97
C TRP A 87 -8.33 -21.88 -7.67
N LEU A 88 -9.45 -22.06 -8.36
CA LEU A 88 -10.17 -20.97 -9.02
C LEU A 88 -10.67 -19.93 -8.01
N PHE A 89 -11.21 -20.39 -6.88
CA PHE A 89 -11.73 -19.51 -5.84
C PHE A 89 -10.66 -18.56 -5.25
N PRO A 90 -9.48 -19.03 -4.78
CA PRO A 90 -8.44 -18.15 -4.29
C PRO A 90 -7.88 -17.22 -5.38
N LEU A 91 -7.82 -17.68 -6.64
CA LEU A 91 -7.40 -16.82 -7.75
C LEU A 91 -8.36 -15.65 -7.95
N LEU A 92 -9.67 -15.92 -7.99
CA LEU A 92 -10.70 -14.88 -8.13
C LEU A 92 -10.67 -13.90 -6.96
N LEU A 93 -10.46 -14.40 -5.74
CA LEU A 93 -10.34 -13.55 -4.55
C LEU A 93 -9.13 -12.60 -4.66
N ILE A 94 -7.97 -13.10 -5.10
CA ILE A 94 -6.78 -12.27 -5.31
C ILE A 94 -7.03 -11.22 -6.39
N LEU A 95 -7.64 -11.59 -7.53
CA LEU A 95 -7.99 -10.65 -8.60
C LEU A 95 -8.95 -9.56 -8.12
N PHE A 96 -9.92 -9.92 -7.29
CA PHE A 96 -10.85 -8.98 -6.69
C PHE A 96 -10.17 -7.97 -5.76
N ILE A 97 -9.25 -8.45 -4.91
CA ILE A 97 -8.46 -7.56 -4.03
C ILE A 97 -7.58 -6.61 -4.87
N VAL A 98 -6.92 -7.12 -5.91
CA VAL A 98 -6.11 -6.28 -6.81
C VAL A 98 -6.96 -5.22 -7.51
N ALA A 99 -8.17 -5.57 -7.97
CA ALA A 99 -9.09 -4.63 -8.58
C ALA A 99 -9.51 -3.52 -7.59
N ILE A 100 -9.84 -3.88 -6.35
CA ILE A 100 -10.16 -2.89 -5.30
C ILE A 100 -8.98 -1.95 -5.05
N VAL A 101 -7.78 -2.49 -4.87
CA VAL A 101 -6.57 -1.67 -4.64
C VAL A 101 -6.31 -0.73 -5.82
N ALA A 102 -6.50 -1.18 -7.05
CA ALA A 102 -6.35 -0.36 -8.25
C ALA A 102 -7.38 0.78 -8.29
N LEU A 103 -8.66 0.48 -7.97
CA LEU A 103 -9.73 1.49 -7.89
C LEU A 103 -9.44 2.53 -6.80
N VAL A 104 -9.05 2.10 -5.60
CA VAL A 104 -8.70 3.01 -4.50
C VAL A 104 -7.53 3.91 -4.90
N ARG A 105 -6.45 3.35 -5.48
CA ARG A 105 -5.30 4.14 -5.95
C ARG A 105 -5.68 5.16 -7.03
N LYS A 106 -6.62 4.82 -7.90
CA LYS A 106 -7.14 5.76 -8.92
C LYS A 106 -7.95 6.89 -8.28
N SER A 107 -8.76 6.61 -7.28
CA SER A 107 -9.63 7.59 -6.60
C SER A 107 -8.86 8.48 -5.60
N THR A 108 -7.82 7.97 -4.93
CA THR A 108 -7.06 8.71 -3.89
C THR A 108 -5.79 9.38 -4.40
N GLY A 109 -5.60 9.44 -5.70
CA GLY A 109 -4.43 10.09 -6.31
C GLY A 109 -4.36 11.57 -5.94
N THR A 110 -3.28 12.02 -5.29
CA THR A 110 -2.99 13.44 -5.05
C THR A 110 -2.81 14.15 -6.40
N HIS A 111 -3.67 15.11 -6.70
CA HIS A 111 -3.69 15.81 -7.98
C HIS A 111 -2.67 16.95 -8.04
N LEU A 112 -2.38 17.56 -6.87
CA LEU A 112 -1.37 18.59 -6.70
C LEU A 112 -0.40 18.16 -5.58
N VAL A 113 0.89 18.25 -5.82
CA VAL A 113 1.94 17.94 -4.83
C VAL A 113 2.71 19.19 -4.49
N LEU A 114 2.74 19.52 -3.20
CA LEU A 114 3.55 20.62 -2.68
C LEU A 114 4.84 20.09 -2.07
N ARG A 115 5.95 20.77 -2.36
CA ARG A 115 7.24 20.53 -1.69
C ARG A 115 7.83 21.83 -1.23
N LYS A 116 8.17 21.91 0.07
CA LYS A 116 8.83 23.06 0.68
C LYS A 116 10.29 22.72 0.98
N ARG A 117 11.19 23.63 0.60
CA ARG A 117 12.62 23.53 0.85
C ARG A 117 13.11 24.84 1.46
N VAL A 118 14.15 24.76 2.26
CA VAL A 118 14.82 25.90 2.85
C VAL A 118 16.32 25.80 2.62
N SER A 119 16.94 26.91 2.30
CA SER A 119 18.39 27.02 2.11
C SER A 119 18.93 28.30 2.74
N PHE A 120 20.16 28.24 3.22
CA PHE A 120 20.85 29.39 3.77
C PHE A 120 21.24 30.37 2.66
N VAL A 121 21.09 31.67 2.93
CA VAL A 121 21.53 32.75 2.06
C VAL A 121 22.44 33.68 2.87
N ARG A 122 23.60 34.02 2.32
CA ARG A 122 24.47 35.01 2.95
C ARG A 122 23.88 36.40 2.75
N ALA A 123 23.50 37.04 3.86
CA ALA A 123 23.10 38.45 3.86
C ALA A 123 24.32 39.33 4.11
N LYS A 124 24.37 40.52 3.45
CA LYS A 124 25.35 41.55 3.77
C LYS A 124 24.99 42.11 5.17
N GLY A 125 25.94 42.05 6.12
CA GLY A 125 25.72 42.56 7.46
C GLY A 125 25.64 41.51 8.59
N GLY A 126 25.89 40.23 8.29
CA GLY A 126 25.95 39.16 9.30
C GLY A 126 24.57 38.66 9.77
N GLU A 127 23.49 39.15 9.19
CA GLU A 127 22.15 38.71 9.52
C GLU A 127 21.89 37.27 8.99
N PHE A 128 21.16 36.52 9.79
CA PHE A 128 20.71 35.17 9.42
C PHE A 128 19.56 35.27 8.43
N ALA A 129 19.78 34.81 7.19
CA ALA A 129 18.78 34.83 6.16
C ALA A 129 18.58 33.45 5.55
N LEU A 130 17.34 33.09 5.31
CA LEU A 130 16.93 31.82 4.69
C LEU A 130 16.10 32.08 3.44
N LYS A 131 16.43 31.41 2.36
CA LYS A 131 15.58 31.30 1.18
C LYS A 131 14.62 30.12 1.37
N VAL A 132 13.34 30.40 1.37
CA VAL A 132 12.28 29.41 1.35
C VAL A 132 11.81 29.25 -0.10
N SER A 133 11.68 28.03 -0.56
CA SER A 133 11.16 27.71 -1.89
C SER A 133 10.04 26.70 -1.76
N VAL A 134 8.90 27.00 -2.36
CA VAL A 134 7.75 26.08 -2.46
C VAL A 134 7.52 25.74 -3.92
N SER A 135 7.52 24.47 -4.23
CA SER A 135 7.17 23.96 -5.55
C SER A 135 5.80 23.31 -5.52
N ALA A 136 4.93 23.73 -6.41
CA ALA A 136 3.62 23.13 -6.66
C ALA A 136 3.69 22.37 -7.99
N HIS A 137 3.49 21.07 -7.95
CA HIS A 137 3.52 20.19 -9.11
C HIS A 137 2.12 19.62 -9.35
N ALA A 138 1.45 20.03 -10.40
CA ALA A 138 0.17 19.51 -10.83
C ALA A 138 0.38 18.17 -11.55
N LYS A 139 -0.06 17.07 -10.95
CA LYS A 139 -0.07 15.76 -11.61
C LYS A 139 -1.21 15.62 -12.60
N GLN A 140 -2.26 16.37 -12.39
CA GLN A 140 -3.42 16.50 -13.27
C GLN A 140 -3.81 17.96 -13.34
N ARG A 141 -4.61 18.33 -14.33
CA ARG A 141 -5.12 19.70 -14.44
C ARG A 141 -5.93 20.06 -13.20
N VAL A 142 -5.64 21.21 -12.62
CA VAL A 142 -6.31 21.80 -11.47
C VAL A 142 -6.59 23.29 -11.74
N GLU A 143 -7.63 23.82 -11.13
CA GLU A 143 -8.09 25.19 -11.34
C GLU A 143 -8.18 25.92 -10.00
N ARG A 144 -8.18 27.26 -10.07
CA ARG A 144 -8.32 28.15 -8.89
C ARG A 144 -7.38 27.77 -7.74
N VAL A 145 -6.10 27.58 -8.05
CA VAL A 145 -5.10 27.17 -7.05
C VAL A 145 -4.71 28.38 -6.20
N ASN A 146 -5.05 28.36 -4.92
CA ASN A 146 -4.61 29.30 -3.91
C ASN A 146 -3.52 28.65 -3.05
N LEU A 147 -2.26 29.06 -3.26
CA LEU A 147 -1.10 28.62 -2.47
C LEU A 147 -0.84 29.60 -1.36
N VAL A 148 -0.87 29.15 -0.11
CA VAL A 148 -0.64 29.95 1.09
C VAL A 148 0.54 29.38 1.86
N ASP A 149 1.48 30.26 2.21
CA ASP A 149 2.57 29.93 3.12
C ASP A 149 2.59 30.84 4.33
N ARG A 150 2.73 30.24 5.51
CA ARG A 150 2.75 30.97 6.77
C ARG A 150 4.18 31.19 7.25
N LEU A 151 4.46 32.44 7.63
CA LEU A 151 5.74 32.82 8.20
C LEU A 151 5.80 32.43 9.69
N PRO A 152 6.87 31.77 10.14
CA PRO A 152 7.04 31.47 11.55
C PRO A 152 7.19 32.75 12.38
N PRO A 153 6.94 32.70 13.68
CA PRO A 153 7.24 33.84 14.58
C PRO A 153 8.72 34.22 14.53
N LEU A 154 9.06 35.43 14.87
CA LEU A 154 10.43 35.98 15.01
C LEU A 154 11.22 36.15 13.70
N VAL A 155 10.63 35.88 12.53
CA VAL A 155 11.25 36.21 11.25
C VAL A 155 10.51 37.35 10.56
N SER A 156 11.22 38.06 9.72
CA SER A 156 10.68 39.13 8.85
C SER A 156 10.88 38.76 7.41
N LEU A 157 9.97 39.19 6.55
CA LEU A 157 10.06 38.99 5.12
C LEU A 157 11.02 40.00 4.48
N HIS A 158 11.93 39.53 3.66
CA HIS A 158 12.72 40.40 2.79
C HIS A 158 11.99 40.52 1.45
N GLY A 159 11.58 41.72 1.08
CA GLY A 159 10.66 41.99 -0.04
C GLY A 159 11.12 41.54 -1.44
N LYS A 160 12.03 40.57 -1.55
CA LYS A 160 12.47 39.97 -2.82
C LYS A 160 11.87 38.58 -2.97
N PHE A 161 11.10 38.40 -4.03
CA PHE A 161 10.49 37.15 -4.41
C PHE A 161 11.18 36.58 -5.65
N GLY A 162 11.22 35.28 -5.79
CA GLY A 162 11.71 34.58 -6.97
C GLY A 162 10.64 33.62 -7.53
N GLY A 163 10.61 33.52 -8.83
CA GLY A 163 9.53 32.87 -9.55
C GLY A 163 8.32 33.78 -9.70
N GLU A 164 7.14 33.29 -9.47
CA GLU A 164 5.92 34.09 -9.50
C GLU A 164 5.84 35.07 -8.33
N GLN A 165 5.39 36.30 -8.60
CA GLN A 165 5.15 37.28 -7.55
C GLN A 165 3.92 36.88 -6.70
N PRO A 166 3.94 37.15 -5.38
CA PRO A 166 2.77 36.87 -4.55
C PRO A 166 1.61 37.78 -4.96
N THR A 167 0.43 37.21 -4.96
CA THR A 167 -0.82 37.97 -5.17
C THR A 167 -1.12 38.85 -3.96
N ARG A 168 -0.77 38.37 -2.76
CA ARG A 168 -0.99 39.08 -1.51
C ARG A 168 0.08 38.75 -0.49
N VAL A 169 0.54 39.75 0.23
CA VAL A 169 1.36 39.64 1.44
C VAL A 169 0.58 40.23 2.60
N ASP A 170 0.28 39.38 3.59
CA ASP A 170 -0.47 39.76 4.77
C ASP A 170 0.49 39.71 6.00
N ASP A 171 1.10 40.84 6.31
CA ASP A 171 2.05 40.95 7.41
C ASP A 171 1.38 40.76 8.79
N LYS A 172 0.09 41.14 8.92
CA LYS A 172 -0.64 41.00 10.19
C LYS A 172 -0.88 39.54 10.53
N ASN A 173 -1.30 38.75 9.54
CA ASN A 173 -1.56 37.32 9.70
C ASN A 173 -0.32 36.46 9.32
N ARG A 174 0.79 37.11 9.00
CA ARG A 174 2.09 36.47 8.69
C ARG A 174 1.96 35.41 7.62
N ARG A 175 1.32 35.74 6.50
CA ARG A 175 1.08 34.82 5.38
C ARG A 175 1.37 35.47 4.04
N ILE A 176 1.79 34.65 3.09
CA ILE A 176 2.01 35.00 1.70
C ILE A 176 1.10 34.11 0.84
N GLU A 177 0.43 34.71 -0.13
CA GLU A 177 -0.54 34.04 -0.98
C GLU A 177 -0.19 34.22 -2.45
N TRP A 178 -0.31 33.12 -3.20
CA TRP A 178 -0.19 33.08 -4.66
C TRP A 178 -1.44 32.44 -5.23
N ASN A 179 -2.05 33.10 -6.21
CA ASN A 179 -3.21 32.59 -6.92
C ASN A 179 -2.83 32.24 -8.34
N PHE A 180 -3.09 31.03 -8.73
CA PHE A 180 -2.95 30.57 -10.10
C PHE A 180 -4.35 30.21 -10.61
N GLU A 181 -4.72 30.78 -11.76
CA GLU A 181 -6.03 30.54 -12.36
C GLU A 181 -6.21 29.07 -12.72
N LYS A 182 -5.15 28.47 -13.30
CA LYS A 182 -5.07 27.04 -13.63
C LYS A 182 -3.61 26.56 -13.61
N MET A 183 -3.45 25.26 -13.46
CA MET A 183 -2.20 24.53 -13.69
C MET A 183 -2.49 23.30 -14.53
N GLU A 184 -1.78 23.13 -15.62
CA GLU A 184 -1.94 21.98 -16.51
C GLU A 184 -1.23 20.74 -15.95
N ALA A 185 -1.61 19.55 -16.44
CA ALA A 185 -0.98 18.30 -16.02
C ALA A 185 0.52 18.30 -16.34
N GLY A 186 1.36 18.00 -15.35
CA GLY A 186 2.81 18.03 -15.44
C GLY A 186 3.43 19.41 -15.18
N GLU A 187 2.65 20.48 -15.05
CA GLU A 187 3.15 21.82 -14.79
C GLU A 187 3.69 21.95 -13.37
N VAL A 188 4.81 22.67 -13.25
CA VAL A 188 5.47 22.96 -11.97
C VAL A 188 5.60 24.47 -11.81
N LYS A 189 4.97 25.02 -10.79
CA LYS A 189 5.16 26.41 -10.35
C LYS A 189 6.11 26.43 -9.15
N ILE A 190 7.11 27.31 -9.20
CA ILE A 190 8.06 27.47 -8.09
C ILE A 190 8.00 28.91 -7.63
N VAL A 191 7.68 29.09 -6.36
CA VAL A 191 7.71 30.38 -5.69
C VAL A 191 8.81 30.36 -4.62
N SER A 192 9.48 31.48 -4.43
CA SER A 192 10.49 31.59 -3.38
C SER A 192 10.52 32.98 -2.79
N TYR A 193 10.90 33.05 -1.52
CA TYR A 193 11.05 34.29 -0.78
C TYR A 193 12.17 34.16 0.24
N ILE A 194 12.63 35.29 0.76
CA ILE A 194 13.70 35.34 1.74
C ILE A 194 13.12 35.83 3.05
N ILE A 195 13.41 35.08 4.12
CA ILE A 195 13.14 35.48 5.49
C ILE A 195 14.45 35.75 6.22
N TYR A 196 14.42 36.68 7.11
CA TYR A 196 15.56 37.03 7.98
C TYR A 196 15.14 37.11 9.44
N SER A 197 16.07 36.86 10.34
CA SER A 197 15.88 37.03 11.76
C SER A 197 16.96 37.94 12.31
N LYS A 198 16.56 38.95 13.10
CA LYS A 198 17.47 39.83 13.83
C LYS A 198 18.03 39.14 15.08
N ILE A 199 17.44 38.06 15.51
CA ILE A 199 17.86 37.27 16.65
C ILE A 199 18.65 36.07 16.13
N GLY A 200 19.83 35.82 16.71
CA GLY A 200 20.62 34.65 16.40
C GLY A 200 19.81 33.37 16.70
N VAL A 201 19.51 32.61 15.67
CA VAL A 201 18.81 31.31 15.79
C VAL A 201 19.86 30.23 15.96
N VAL A 202 19.80 29.50 17.09
CA VAL A 202 20.66 28.34 17.36
C VAL A 202 19.80 27.09 17.49
N GLY A 203 20.23 26.01 16.86
CA GLY A 203 19.55 24.74 16.91
C GLY A 203 18.62 24.46 15.71
N LYS A 204 17.69 23.53 15.89
CA LYS A 204 16.75 23.10 14.84
C LYS A 204 15.53 24.02 14.80
N PHE A 205 15.31 24.65 13.65
CA PHE A 205 14.19 25.53 13.40
C PHE A 205 13.25 24.90 12.36
N ALA A 206 11.97 24.74 12.72
CA ALA A 206 10.94 24.18 11.85
C ALA A 206 10.14 25.31 11.18
N LEU A 207 9.95 25.23 9.88
CA LEU A 207 9.05 26.09 9.14
C LEU A 207 7.69 25.41 8.98
N PRO A 208 6.57 26.12 9.19
CA PRO A 208 5.23 25.58 8.96
C PRO A 208 5.07 25.01 7.55
N THR A 209 4.12 24.10 7.38
CA THR A 209 3.76 23.59 6.05
C THR A 209 3.11 24.69 5.21
N ALA A 210 3.37 24.70 3.91
CA ALA A 210 2.59 25.47 2.95
C ALA A 210 1.34 24.67 2.58
N THR A 211 0.23 25.37 2.34
CA THR A 211 -1.06 24.79 1.99
C THR A 211 -1.51 25.29 0.63
N ALA A 212 -2.04 24.44 -0.23
CA ALA A 212 -2.73 24.87 -1.41
C ALA A 212 -4.17 24.35 -1.40
N ILE A 213 -5.10 25.24 -1.69
CA ILE A 213 -6.52 24.93 -1.94
C ILE A 213 -6.73 25.09 -3.43
N PHE A 214 -7.34 24.11 -4.07
CA PHE A 214 -7.57 24.10 -5.50
C PHE A 214 -8.89 23.41 -5.82
N GLU A 215 -9.41 23.67 -7.01
CA GLU A 215 -10.62 23.06 -7.51
C GLU A 215 -10.31 22.08 -8.62
N ARG A 216 -11.02 20.98 -8.59
CA ARG A 216 -11.03 19.97 -9.65
C ARG A 216 -12.40 19.31 -9.74
N GLU A 217 -12.95 19.25 -10.96
CA GLU A 217 -14.26 18.61 -11.21
C GLU A 217 -15.36 19.16 -10.27
N GLU A 218 -15.33 20.50 -10.02
CA GLU A 218 -16.26 21.20 -9.10
C GLU A 218 -16.06 20.86 -7.61
N GLU A 219 -15.04 20.08 -7.26
CA GLU A 219 -14.70 19.78 -5.86
C GLU A 219 -13.50 20.61 -5.41
N ILE A 220 -13.61 21.18 -4.19
CA ILE A 220 -12.53 21.90 -3.54
C ILE A 220 -11.68 20.89 -2.77
N GLN A 221 -10.38 20.89 -3.05
CA GLN A 221 -9.42 20.02 -2.40
C GLN A 221 -8.31 20.84 -1.74
N GLU A 222 -7.74 20.30 -0.68
CA GLU A 222 -6.61 20.87 0.05
C GLU A 222 -5.43 19.90 0.06
N VAL A 223 -4.24 20.46 -0.11
CA VAL A 223 -2.98 19.72 0.02
C VAL A 223 -1.96 20.52 0.80
N GLN A 224 -1.15 19.83 1.60
CA GLN A 224 -0.09 20.44 2.40
C GLN A 224 1.28 19.96 1.92
N SER A 225 2.29 20.84 2.07
CA SER A 225 3.68 20.47 1.82
C SER A 225 4.27 19.67 2.98
N ASN A 226 5.47 19.13 2.77
CA ASN A 226 6.29 18.67 3.87
C ASN A 226 6.66 19.83 4.81
N MET A 227 6.91 19.52 6.08
CA MET A 227 7.56 20.42 7.00
C MET A 227 9.04 20.57 6.62
N ALA A 228 9.53 21.80 6.49
CA ALA A 228 10.93 22.07 6.22
C ALA A 228 11.67 22.43 7.50
N PHE A 229 12.89 21.91 7.65
CA PHE A 229 13.73 22.15 8.82
C PHE A 229 15.01 22.87 8.40
N PHE A 230 15.46 23.77 9.24
CA PHE A 230 16.78 24.36 9.16
C PHE A 230 17.53 24.12 10.47
N ILE A 231 18.81 23.77 10.37
CA ILE A 231 19.71 23.59 11.51
C ILE A 231 20.75 24.70 11.47
N ALA A 232 20.75 25.57 12.47
CA ALA A 232 21.77 26.59 12.67
C ALA A 232 22.83 26.07 13.63
N GLU A 233 24.03 25.80 13.12
CA GLU A 233 25.20 25.48 13.95
C GLU A 233 25.89 26.76 14.37
N GLN A 234 26.27 26.88 15.64
CA GLN A 234 27.18 27.93 16.09
C GLN A 234 28.54 27.67 15.44
N ARG A 235 28.97 28.56 14.54
CA ARG A 235 30.40 28.59 14.18
C ARG A 235 31.18 28.96 15.45
N LYS A 236 32.01 28.05 15.96
CA LYS A 236 33.11 28.44 16.83
C LYS A 236 33.97 29.43 16.05
N ILE A 237 34.03 30.66 16.50
CA ILE A 237 35.07 31.61 16.11
C ILE A 237 36.31 31.06 16.81
N GLU A 238 37.18 30.37 16.12
CA GLU A 238 38.55 30.14 16.59
C GLU A 238 39.26 31.50 16.49
N GLU A 239 39.63 32.06 17.65
CA GLU A 239 40.54 33.18 17.78
C GLU A 239 41.96 32.77 17.39
#